data_a3c97d484e1eb9471eb57ff51842d0da
#
_entry.id   a3c97d484e1eb9471eb57ff51842d0da
#
_cell.length_a   1.000
_cell.length_b   1.000
_cell.length_c   1.000
_cell.angle_alpha   90.00
_cell.angle_beta   90.00
_cell.angle_gamma   90.00
#
_symmetry.space_group_name_H-M   'P 1'
#
loop_
_entity.id
_entity.type
_entity.pdbx_description
1 polymer ?
#
loop_
_entity_poly.entity_id
_entity_poly.type
_entity_poly.pdbx_seq_one_letter_code
_entity_poly.pdbx_strand_id
1 'polypeptide(L)'
;MSILVDSSVFCAYANVRDVHHGAAKVIIGEIASGKHGRAVTTDYIFDESVTVALRKANKKTAVELGGFILDSELLLAEINSHVFKKAWDLFRKDGALSFTDCTSVAFMSLFGISKIATFDRDFKGVKGVEVVGF
;
A
#
# COMPACT_ATOMS: atom_id res chain seq x y z
N MET A 1 -12.02 -10.77 -6.85
CA MET A 1 -11.75 -9.34 -6.65
C MET A 1 -10.67 -9.18 -5.59
N SER A 2 -9.77 -8.25 -5.79
CA SER A 2 -8.66 -8.00 -4.87
C SER A 2 -8.38 -6.51 -4.76
N ILE A 3 -7.74 -6.12 -3.66
CA ILE A 3 -7.32 -4.75 -3.43
C ILE A 3 -5.89 -4.75 -2.88
N LEU A 4 -5.04 -3.89 -3.42
CA LEU A 4 -3.71 -3.65 -2.90
C LEU A 4 -3.78 -2.55 -1.84
N VAL A 5 -3.15 -2.76 -0.69
CA VAL A 5 -3.14 -1.78 0.40
C VAL A 5 -1.77 -1.10 0.43
N ASP A 6 -1.78 0.22 0.25
CA ASP A 6 -0.58 1.05 0.18
C ASP A 6 -0.10 1.48 1.57
N SER A 7 1.17 1.85 1.66
CA SER A 7 1.81 2.29 2.90
C SER A 7 1.11 3.49 3.53
N SER A 8 0.57 4.41 2.74
CA SER A 8 -0.11 5.59 3.28
C SER A 8 -1.31 5.22 4.14
N VAL A 9 -2.03 4.16 3.80
CA VAL A 9 -3.15 3.65 4.60
C VAL A 9 -2.65 3.01 5.90
N PHE A 10 -1.63 2.17 5.83
CA PHE A 10 -1.04 1.55 7.02
C PHE A 10 -0.48 2.58 7.99
N CYS A 11 0.27 3.55 7.48
CA CYS A 11 0.88 4.59 8.31
C CYS A 11 -0.17 5.48 8.98
N ALA A 12 -1.22 5.86 8.25
CA ALA A 12 -2.32 6.63 8.82
C ALA A 12 -3.10 5.83 9.86
N TYR A 13 -3.28 4.54 9.63
CA TYR A 13 -3.92 3.64 10.59
C TYR A 13 -3.13 3.55 11.90
N ALA A 14 -1.81 3.48 11.81
CA ALA A 14 -0.94 3.34 12.98
C ALA A 14 -0.74 4.64 13.77
N ASN A 15 -0.89 5.80 13.12
CA ASN A 15 -0.58 7.09 13.73
C ASN A 15 -1.87 7.91 13.96
N VAL A 16 -2.29 8.02 15.22
CA VAL A 16 -3.51 8.74 15.59
C VAL A 16 -3.45 10.24 15.25
N ARG A 17 -2.25 10.79 15.05
CA ARG A 17 -2.06 12.19 14.69
C ARG A 17 -2.13 12.44 13.18
N ASP A 18 -2.17 11.37 12.38
CA ASP A 18 -2.27 11.51 10.93
C ASP A 18 -3.64 12.08 10.56
N VAL A 19 -3.66 13.04 9.65
CA VAL A 19 -4.91 13.68 9.18
C VAL A 19 -5.87 12.64 8.57
N HIS A 20 -5.35 11.56 8.03
CA HIS A 20 -6.13 10.48 7.43
C HIS A 20 -6.43 9.32 8.38
N HIS A 21 -6.12 9.46 9.68
CA HIS A 21 -6.28 8.35 10.63
C HIS A 21 -7.71 7.81 10.66
N GLY A 22 -8.70 8.69 10.74
CA GLY A 22 -10.11 8.27 10.77
C GLY A 22 -10.53 7.54 9.50
N ALA A 23 -10.15 8.06 8.34
CA ALA A 23 -10.44 7.43 7.05
C ALA A 23 -9.72 6.07 6.92
N ALA A 24 -8.48 5.97 7.39
CA ALA A 24 -7.73 4.71 7.39
C ALA A 24 -8.41 3.65 8.24
N LYS A 25 -8.93 4.01 9.41
CA LYS A 25 -9.67 3.08 10.26
C LYS A 25 -10.89 2.51 9.54
N VAL A 26 -11.62 3.36 8.81
CA VAL A 26 -12.79 2.94 8.03
C VAL A 26 -12.36 1.97 6.93
N ILE A 27 -11.32 2.31 6.17
CA ILE A 27 -10.83 1.48 5.06
C ILE A 27 -10.34 0.12 5.58
N ILE A 28 -9.55 0.10 6.64
CA ILE A 28 -9.04 -1.15 7.23
C ILE A 28 -10.21 -2.01 7.73
N GLY A 29 -11.23 -1.40 8.33
CA GLY A 29 -12.44 -2.11 8.74
C GLY A 29 -13.20 -2.71 7.56
N GLU A 30 -13.32 -1.99 6.47
CA GLU A 30 -13.95 -2.48 5.24
C GLU A 30 -13.17 -3.65 4.63
N ILE A 31 -11.84 -3.53 4.61
CA ILE A 31 -10.96 -4.59 4.13
C ILE A 31 -11.13 -5.84 4.99
N ALA A 32 -11.12 -5.69 6.31
CA ALA A 32 -11.28 -6.81 7.24
C ALA A 32 -12.63 -7.49 7.09
N SER A 33 -13.67 -6.76 6.72
CA SER A 33 -15.02 -7.33 6.49
C SER A 33 -15.17 -8.01 5.12
N GLY A 34 -14.17 -7.91 4.26
CA GLY A 34 -14.22 -8.49 2.92
C GLY A 34 -14.93 -7.64 1.87
N LYS A 35 -15.31 -6.41 2.19
CA LYS A 35 -16.03 -5.51 1.27
C LYS A 35 -15.31 -5.31 -0.06
N HIS A 36 -13.99 -5.26 -0.04
CA HIS A 36 -13.18 -5.02 -1.23
C HIS A 36 -12.57 -6.29 -1.82
N GLY A 37 -12.99 -7.46 -1.34
CA GLY A 37 -12.44 -8.74 -1.75
C GLY A 37 -11.14 -9.06 -1.02
N ARG A 38 -10.25 -9.80 -1.67
CA ARG A 38 -8.99 -10.24 -1.06
C ARG A 38 -8.01 -9.07 -0.95
N ALA A 39 -7.49 -8.86 0.24
CA ALA A 39 -6.51 -7.79 0.48
C ALA A 39 -5.08 -8.32 0.34
N VAL A 40 -4.28 -7.56 -0.38
CA VAL A 40 -2.89 -7.90 -0.69
C VAL A 40 -2.03 -6.69 -0.36
N THR A 41 -0.82 -6.93 0.11
CA THR A 41 0.23 -5.92 0.18
C THR A 41 1.54 -6.54 -0.29
N THR A 42 2.61 -5.77 -0.36
CA THR A 42 3.89 -6.28 -0.84
C THR A 42 4.98 -6.08 0.21
N ASP A 43 6.09 -6.81 0.06
CA ASP A 43 7.27 -6.64 0.90
C ASP A 43 7.86 -5.22 0.79
N TYR A 44 7.80 -4.60 -0.37
CA TYR A 44 8.25 -3.21 -0.56
C TYR A 44 7.35 -2.23 0.18
N ILE A 45 6.03 -2.45 0.15
CA ILE A 45 5.08 -1.63 0.92
C ILE A 45 5.30 -1.85 2.42
N PHE A 46 5.53 -3.08 2.84
CA PHE A 46 5.83 -3.38 4.24
C PHE A 46 7.07 -2.61 4.72
N ASP A 47 8.16 -2.67 3.96
CA ASP A 47 9.39 -1.95 4.28
C ASP A 47 9.14 -0.45 4.41
N GLU A 48 8.47 0.15 3.43
CA GLU A 48 8.14 1.58 3.47
C GLU A 48 7.27 1.92 4.68
N SER A 49 6.27 1.09 4.98
CA SER A 49 5.32 1.34 6.06
C SER A 49 6.01 1.39 7.43
N VAL A 50 6.82 0.38 7.75
CA VAL A 50 7.50 0.34 9.05
C VAL A 50 8.60 1.39 9.14
N THR A 51 9.27 1.70 8.03
CA THR A 51 10.31 2.73 7.98
C THR A 51 9.72 4.12 8.20
N VAL A 52 8.60 4.44 7.55
CA VAL A 52 7.91 5.72 7.73
C VAL A 52 7.35 5.84 9.16
N ALA A 53 6.74 4.77 9.68
CA ALA A 53 6.23 4.75 11.06
C ALA A 53 7.35 5.00 12.07
N LEU A 54 8.52 4.40 11.85
CA LEU A 54 9.70 4.63 12.69
C LEU A 54 10.11 6.10 12.71
N ARG A 55 10.13 6.73 11.53
CA ARG A 55 10.59 8.12 11.39
C ARG A 55 9.57 9.12 11.89
N LYS A 56 8.29 8.93 11.63
CA LYS A 56 7.23 9.88 11.97
C LYS A 56 6.67 9.71 13.37
N ALA A 57 6.76 8.52 13.92
CA ALA A 57 6.28 8.24 15.28
C ALA A 57 7.42 7.73 16.16
N ASN A 58 7.61 6.43 16.25
CA ASN A 58 8.64 5.81 17.06
C ASN A 58 8.79 4.32 16.73
N LYS A 59 9.80 3.69 17.35
CA LYS A 59 10.07 2.25 17.17
C LYS A 59 8.88 1.39 17.60
N LYS A 60 8.26 1.73 18.73
CA LYS A 60 7.12 0.97 19.25
C LYS A 60 5.98 0.93 18.24
N THR A 61 5.61 2.08 17.68
CA THR A 61 4.56 2.17 16.67
C THR A 61 4.93 1.37 15.41
N ALA A 62 6.19 1.47 14.97
CA ALA A 62 6.65 0.73 13.79
C ALA A 62 6.55 -0.79 14.00
N VAL A 63 6.96 -1.27 15.17
CA VAL A 63 6.90 -2.71 15.50
C VAL A 63 5.45 -3.18 15.60
N GLU A 64 4.58 -2.39 16.23
CA GLU A 64 3.15 -2.72 16.32
C GLU A 64 2.51 -2.77 14.93
N LEU A 65 2.84 -1.83 14.05
CA LEU A 65 2.33 -1.82 12.68
C LEU A 65 2.80 -3.04 11.90
N GLY A 66 4.09 -3.35 11.95
CA GLY A 66 4.63 -4.53 11.28
C GLY A 66 3.98 -5.81 11.78
N GLY A 67 3.82 -5.95 13.09
CA GLY A 67 3.13 -7.10 13.70
C GLY A 67 1.69 -7.20 13.23
N PHE A 68 0.97 -6.08 13.19
CA PHE A 68 -0.40 -6.04 12.70
C PHE A 68 -0.49 -6.58 11.27
N ILE A 69 0.38 -6.11 10.38
CA ILE A 69 0.38 -6.56 8.97
C ILE A 69 0.69 -8.06 8.88
N LEU A 70 1.72 -8.51 9.57
CA LEU A 70 2.18 -9.91 9.50
C LEU A 70 1.19 -10.89 10.13
N ASP A 71 0.46 -10.47 11.17
CA ASP A 71 -0.50 -11.32 11.87
C ASP A 71 -1.90 -11.27 11.24
N SER A 72 -2.12 -10.34 10.31
CA SER A 72 -3.41 -10.19 9.63
C SER A 72 -3.62 -11.25 8.56
N GLU A 73 -4.82 -11.27 7.98
CA GLU A 73 -5.15 -12.13 6.84
C GLU A 73 -4.71 -11.53 5.50
N LEU A 74 -4.05 -10.36 5.52
CA LEU A 74 -3.48 -9.77 4.32
C LEU A 74 -2.45 -10.71 3.70
N LEU A 75 -2.55 -10.91 2.39
CA LEU A 75 -1.51 -11.62 1.67
C LEU A 75 -0.31 -10.69 1.49
N LEU A 76 0.81 -11.06 2.05
CA LEU A 76 2.08 -10.34 1.85
C LEU A 76 2.80 -10.98 0.66
N ALA A 77 2.79 -10.28 -0.46
CA ALA A 77 3.39 -10.77 -1.70
C ALA A 77 4.83 -10.27 -1.84
N GLU A 78 5.65 -11.07 -2.48
CA GLU A 78 7.04 -10.70 -2.78
C GLU A 78 7.10 -10.00 -4.14
N ILE A 79 7.86 -8.91 -4.20
CA ILE A 79 8.21 -8.26 -5.47
C ILE A 79 9.36 -9.08 -6.09
N ASN A 80 9.00 -9.95 -7.03
CA ASN A 80 10.00 -10.77 -7.71
C ASN A 80 10.75 -9.96 -8.77
N SER A 81 11.77 -10.59 -9.41
CA SER A 81 12.63 -9.91 -10.38
C SER A 81 11.86 -9.40 -11.60
N HIS A 82 10.80 -10.08 -12.01
CA HIS A 82 9.98 -9.68 -13.14
C HIS A 82 9.20 -8.40 -12.85
N VAL A 83 8.56 -8.33 -11.67
CA VAL A 83 7.87 -7.12 -11.20
C VAL A 83 8.86 -5.97 -11.04
N PHE A 84 10.03 -6.24 -10.46
CA PHE A 84 11.08 -5.26 -10.25
C PHE A 84 11.52 -4.61 -11.56
N LYS A 85 11.77 -5.41 -12.60
CA LYS A 85 12.18 -4.89 -13.92
C LYS A 85 11.10 -4.02 -14.55
N LYS A 86 9.84 -4.44 -14.45
CA LYS A 86 8.73 -3.65 -14.95
C LYS A 86 8.62 -2.33 -14.19
N ALA A 87 8.80 -2.37 -12.88
CA ALA A 87 8.79 -1.16 -12.04
C ALA A 87 9.90 -0.20 -12.42
N TRP A 88 11.09 -0.70 -12.71
CA TRP A 88 12.22 0.12 -13.15
C TRP A 88 11.91 0.80 -14.48
N ASP A 89 11.31 0.08 -15.42
CA ASP A 89 10.91 0.66 -16.70
C ASP A 89 9.87 1.77 -16.52
N LEU A 90 8.92 1.59 -15.62
CA LEU A 90 7.94 2.62 -15.29
C LEU A 90 8.60 3.84 -14.64
N PHE A 91 9.51 3.59 -13.70
CA PHE A 91 10.16 4.66 -12.94
C PHE A 91 11.06 5.54 -13.83
N ARG A 92 11.71 4.96 -14.85
CA ARG A 92 12.56 5.71 -15.78
C ARG A 92 11.77 6.67 -16.67
N LYS A 93 10.48 6.47 -16.80
CA LYS A 93 9.59 7.35 -17.55
C LYS A 93 9.22 8.54 -16.68
N ASP A 94 8.66 9.57 -17.29
CA ASP A 94 8.14 10.71 -16.56
C ASP A 94 7.01 10.32 -15.64
N GLY A 95 6.98 10.94 -14.46
CA GLY A 95 5.89 10.77 -13.53
C GLY A 95 6.27 11.12 -12.11
N ALA A 96 5.26 11.25 -11.26
CA ALA A 96 5.41 11.63 -9.86
C ALA A 96 5.60 10.43 -8.93
N LEU A 97 5.41 9.22 -9.43
CA LEU A 97 5.45 8.01 -8.59
C LEU A 97 6.88 7.70 -8.14
N SER A 98 7.04 7.38 -6.85
CA SER A 98 8.28 6.85 -6.32
C SER A 98 8.56 5.46 -6.90
N PHE A 99 9.77 4.94 -6.67
CA PHE A 99 10.08 3.58 -7.11
C PHE A 99 9.17 2.55 -6.44
N THR A 100 8.92 2.69 -5.12
CA THR A 100 7.99 1.79 -4.42
C THR A 100 6.60 1.86 -5.06
N ASP A 101 6.11 3.05 -5.40
CA ASP A 101 4.82 3.19 -6.08
C ASP A 101 4.83 2.48 -7.43
N CYS A 102 5.93 2.60 -8.18
CA CYS A 102 6.08 1.89 -9.45
C CYS A 102 6.08 0.36 -9.26
N THR A 103 6.64 -0.15 -8.16
CA THR A 103 6.53 -1.59 -7.86
C THR A 103 5.09 -2.00 -7.62
N SER A 104 4.30 -1.15 -6.96
CA SER A 104 2.88 -1.39 -6.74
C SER A 104 2.10 -1.43 -8.05
N VAL A 105 2.32 -0.44 -8.93
CA VAL A 105 1.65 -0.39 -10.23
C VAL A 105 2.03 -1.60 -11.09
N ALA A 106 3.32 -1.95 -11.13
CA ALA A 106 3.79 -3.12 -11.87
C ALA A 106 3.17 -4.42 -11.34
N PHE A 107 3.12 -4.57 -10.03
CA PHE A 107 2.53 -5.73 -9.37
C PHE A 107 1.04 -5.84 -9.73
N MET A 108 0.30 -4.75 -9.59
CA MET A 108 -1.13 -4.72 -9.92
C MET A 108 -1.38 -5.11 -11.38
N SER A 109 -0.59 -4.55 -12.29
CA SER A 109 -0.71 -4.83 -13.72
C SER A 109 -0.47 -6.30 -14.04
N LEU A 110 0.57 -6.90 -13.44
CA LEU A 110 0.95 -8.29 -13.72
C LEU A 110 0.01 -9.31 -13.08
N PHE A 111 -0.63 -8.96 -11.96
CA PHE A 111 -1.50 -9.88 -11.23
C PHE A 111 -2.99 -9.55 -11.35
N GLY A 112 -3.35 -8.62 -12.23
CA GLY A 112 -4.75 -8.33 -12.52
C GLY A 112 -5.50 -7.66 -11.38
N ILE A 113 -4.82 -6.87 -10.55
CA ILE A 113 -5.43 -6.11 -9.46
C ILE A 113 -5.69 -4.69 -9.97
N SER A 114 -6.94 -4.22 -9.88
CA SER A 114 -7.33 -2.91 -10.38
C SER A 114 -7.60 -1.88 -9.28
N LYS A 115 -7.72 -2.30 -8.02
CA LYS A 115 -8.01 -1.40 -6.89
C LYS A 115 -6.82 -1.24 -5.99
N ILE A 116 -6.58 -0.01 -5.53
CA ILE A 116 -5.58 0.29 -4.51
C ILE A 116 -6.21 1.16 -3.42
N ALA A 117 -6.01 0.78 -2.16
CA ALA A 117 -6.33 1.63 -1.02
C ALA A 117 -5.13 2.53 -0.74
N THR A 118 -5.29 3.83 -0.95
CA THR A 118 -4.21 4.80 -0.78
C THR A 118 -4.75 6.19 -0.54
N PHE A 119 -3.96 7.02 0.12
CA PHE A 119 -4.20 8.46 0.25
C PHE A 119 -3.27 9.28 -0.63
N ASP A 120 -2.42 8.61 -1.42
CA ASP A 120 -1.51 9.28 -2.34
C ASP A 120 -2.24 9.62 -3.64
N ARG A 121 -2.37 10.92 -3.92
CA ARG A 121 -3.07 11.42 -5.11
C ARG A 121 -2.37 11.06 -6.41
N ASP A 122 -1.09 10.75 -6.37
CA ASP A 122 -0.33 10.40 -7.57
C ASP A 122 -0.85 9.13 -8.24
N PHE A 123 -1.52 8.25 -7.50
CA PHE A 123 -2.14 7.05 -8.07
C PHE A 123 -3.37 7.35 -8.92
N LYS A 124 -4.01 8.50 -8.75
CA LYS A 124 -5.21 8.86 -9.54
C LYS A 124 -4.94 9.00 -11.03
N GLY A 125 -3.71 9.33 -11.40
CA GLY A 125 -3.32 9.47 -12.79
C GLY A 125 -2.95 8.17 -13.48
N VAL A 126 -2.96 7.04 -12.77
CA VAL A 126 -2.52 5.76 -13.31
C VAL A 126 -3.67 5.08 -14.04
N LYS A 127 -3.47 4.80 -15.33
CA LYS A 127 -4.49 4.15 -16.14
C LYS A 127 -4.78 2.73 -15.64
N GLY A 128 -6.06 2.40 -15.53
CA GLY A 128 -6.49 1.07 -15.10
C GLY A 128 -6.48 0.86 -13.59
N VAL A 129 -6.20 1.90 -12.82
CA VAL A 129 -6.17 1.83 -11.35
C VAL A 129 -7.34 2.62 -10.77
N GLU A 130 -8.12 1.95 -9.94
CA GLU A 130 -9.20 2.56 -9.17
C GLU A 130 -8.69 2.82 -7.74
N VAL A 131 -8.76 4.07 -7.30
CA VAL A 131 -8.30 4.47 -5.96
C VAL A 131 -9.45 4.39 -4.97
N VAL A 132 -9.20 3.70 -3.85
CA VAL A 132 -10.08 3.67 -2.67
C VAL A 132 -9.38 4.48 -1.57
N GLY A 133 -10.03 5.52 -1.06
CA GLY A 133 -9.44 6.37 0.00
C GLY A 133 -9.87 7.82 -0.11
N PHE A 134 -10.10 8.30 -1.32
CA PHE A 134 -10.55 9.68 -1.49
C PHE A 134 -11.14 9.92 -2.87
#